data_733f4842f456dfd69e6ac35983dca2df
#
_entry.id   733f4842f456dfd69e6ac35983dca2df
#
_cell.length_a   1.000
_cell.length_b   1.000
_cell.length_c   1.000
_cell.angle_alpha   90.00
_cell.angle_beta   90.00
_cell.angle_gamma   90.00
#
_symmetry.space_group_name_H-M   'P 1'
#
loop_
_entity.id
_entity.type
_entity.pdbx_description
1 polymer ?
#
loop_
_entity_poly.entity_id
_entity_poly.type
_entity_poly.pdbx_seq_one_letter_code
_entity_poly.pdbx_strand_id
1 'polypeptide(L)'
;MRYWLMKSEPEQFGIADLARVKVEPWTGVRSFFARAHMRAMSVGDEVLFHHSSVTPPGIAGLARVVRTQVVDETQFDPASPYHDPKATREQPIWDCVEVEYVATLPYFVSMDRMRAEPRLAEMIVLQGRGMRLSVQPVTEAEYRAVVELGQIEPPPGAPKAARAAKRATVRKMGAPRARGTKRVAREAKRPPARPKAKPKRARSR
;
A
#
# COMPACT_ATOMS: atom_id res chain seq x y z
N MET A 1 20.53 -10.08 -5.83
CA MET A 1 19.95 -9.18 -4.81
C MET A 1 19.79 -7.83 -5.46
N ARG A 2 18.60 -7.23 -5.34
CA ARG A 2 18.27 -5.89 -5.85
C ARG A 2 17.85 -5.03 -4.68
N TYR A 3 17.76 -3.73 -4.93
CA TYR A 3 17.44 -2.74 -3.91
C TYR A 3 16.24 -1.91 -4.35
N TRP A 4 15.37 -1.61 -3.42
CA TRP A 4 14.11 -0.94 -3.68
C TRP A 4 13.85 0.17 -2.65
N LEU A 5 13.05 1.14 -3.03
CA LEU A 5 12.45 2.10 -2.10
C LEU A 5 10.94 1.89 -2.13
N MET A 6 10.34 1.73 -0.96
CA MET A 6 8.90 1.56 -0.80
C MET A 6 8.35 2.62 0.15
N LYS A 7 7.31 3.34 -0.29
CA LYS A 7 6.73 4.47 0.44
C LYS A 7 5.50 4.05 1.20
N SER A 8 5.46 4.41 2.48
CA SER A 8 4.29 4.27 3.34
C SER A 8 4.02 5.57 4.09
N GLU A 9 2.78 5.80 4.47
CA GLU A 9 2.37 6.90 5.31
C GLU A 9 2.45 6.46 6.78
N PRO A 10 3.31 7.05 7.62
CA PRO A 10 3.55 6.54 8.97
C PRO A 10 2.32 6.63 9.90
N GLU A 11 1.31 7.47 9.57
CA GLU A 11 0.03 7.49 10.28
C GLU A 11 -0.83 6.25 9.98
N GLN A 12 -0.63 5.61 8.82
CA GLN A 12 -1.30 4.36 8.43
C GLN A 12 -0.45 3.16 8.82
N PHE A 13 0.80 3.14 8.38
CA PHE A 13 1.74 2.05 8.66
C PHE A 13 3.19 2.57 8.61
N GLY A 14 3.82 2.72 9.77
CA GLY A 14 5.21 3.19 9.88
C GLY A 14 6.22 2.07 10.12
N ILE A 15 7.51 2.42 10.10
CA ILE A 15 8.60 1.47 10.41
C ILE A 15 8.46 0.85 11.81
N ALA A 16 7.89 1.59 12.77
CA ALA A 16 7.64 1.08 14.11
C ALA A 16 6.53 0.02 14.13
N ASP A 17 5.55 0.12 13.24
CA ASP A 17 4.51 -0.90 13.08
C ASP A 17 5.11 -2.16 12.47
N LEU A 18 5.94 -2.02 11.42
CA LEU A 18 6.66 -3.15 10.83
C LEU A 18 7.58 -3.82 11.87
N ALA A 19 8.27 -3.03 12.70
CA ALA A 19 9.09 -3.57 13.79
C ALA A 19 8.28 -4.40 14.79
N ARG A 20 7.02 -4.03 15.03
CA ARG A 20 6.09 -4.73 15.94
C ARG A 20 5.55 -6.02 15.34
N VAL A 21 5.07 -5.97 14.07
CA VAL A 21 4.45 -7.12 13.40
C VAL A 21 5.46 -8.07 12.76
N LYS A 22 6.69 -7.61 12.52
CA LYS A 22 7.84 -8.29 11.93
C LYS A 22 7.74 -8.53 10.44
N VAL A 23 6.63 -9.02 9.94
CA VAL A 23 6.35 -9.26 8.52
C VAL A 23 4.99 -8.68 8.18
N GLU A 24 4.88 -8.02 7.03
CA GLU A 24 3.63 -7.41 6.56
C GLU A 24 3.51 -7.51 5.04
N PRO A 25 2.33 -7.87 4.49
CA PRO A 25 2.06 -7.74 3.07
C PRO A 25 1.93 -6.27 2.69
N TRP A 26 2.62 -5.85 1.63
CA TRP A 26 2.64 -4.46 1.15
C TRP A 26 1.42 -4.16 0.29
N THR A 27 0.27 -4.12 0.92
CA THR A 27 -1.05 -3.94 0.28
C THR A 27 -1.33 -2.49 -0.12
N GLY A 28 -2.43 -2.26 -0.83
CA GLY A 28 -2.94 -0.93 -1.14
C GLY A 28 -2.28 -0.23 -2.34
N VAL A 29 -1.35 -0.88 -3.03
CA VAL A 29 -0.75 -0.31 -4.24
C VAL A 29 -1.72 -0.43 -5.42
N ARG A 30 -2.13 0.73 -5.99
CA ARG A 30 -3.09 0.83 -7.12
C ARG A 30 -2.48 1.52 -8.35
N SER A 31 -1.17 1.41 -8.50
CA SER A 31 -0.42 1.84 -9.68
C SER A 31 0.15 0.64 -10.40
N PHE A 32 -0.16 0.47 -11.69
CA PHE A 32 0.40 -0.60 -12.51
C PHE A 32 1.93 -0.54 -12.62
N PHE A 33 2.50 0.67 -12.60
CA PHE A 33 3.96 0.84 -12.59
C PHE A 33 4.58 0.35 -11.28
N ALA A 34 4.01 0.74 -10.13
CA ALA A 34 4.49 0.28 -8.83
C ALA A 34 4.30 -1.24 -8.67
N ARG A 35 3.17 -1.80 -9.14
CA ARG A 35 2.95 -3.24 -9.19
C ARG A 35 3.98 -3.96 -10.07
N ALA A 36 4.32 -3.39 -11.23
CA ALA A 36 5.35 -3.98 -12.10
C ALA A 36 6.71 -4.04 -11.39
N HIS A 37 7.06 -3.03 -10.59
CA HIS A 37 8.26 -3.08 -9.75
C HIS A 37 8.18 -4.17 -8.68
N MET A 38 7.05 -4.30 -7.98
CA MET A 38 6.86 -5.37 -6.99
C MET A 38 6.95 -6.77 -7.63
N ARG A 39 6.42 -6.96 -8.84
CA ARG A 39 6.54 -8.20 -9.59
C ARG A 39 7.97 -8.53 -10.03
N ALA A 40 8.83 -7.51 -10.17
CA ALA A 40 10.24 -7.69 -10.49
C ALA A 40 11.10 -8.02 -9.25
N MET A 41 10.54 -7.92 -8.03
CA MET A 41 11.25 -8.25 -6.80
C MET A 41 11.46 -9.75 -6.65
N SER A 42 12.51 -10.09 -5.91
CA SER A 42 12.85 -11.45 -5.50
C SER A 42 12.97 -11.54 -3.98
N VAL A 43 12.74 -12.72 -3.43
CA VAL A 43 13.00 -12.96 -2.00
C VAL A 43 14.47 -12.67 -1.71
N GLY A 44 14.74 -11.95 -0.63
CA GLY A 44 16.07 -11.47 -0.23
C GLY A 44 16.41 -10.07 -0.75
N ASP A 45 15.61 -9.48 -1.65
CA ASP A 45 15.82 -8.08 -2.07
C ASP A 45 15.63 -7.12 -0.88
N GLU A 46 16.45 -6.08 -0.83
CA GLU A 46 16.46 -5.13 0.27
C GLU A 46 15.64 -3.86 -0.04
N VAL A 47 15.04 -3.30 0.99
CA VAL A 47 14.07 -2.22 0.88
C VAL A 47 14.43 -1.05 1.79
N LEU A 48 14.56 0.14 1.22
CA LEU A 48 14.52 1.41 1.95
C LEU A 48 13.06 1.74 2.31
N PHE A 49 12.73 1.71 3.59
CA PHE A 49 11.40 2.03 4.09
C PHE A 49 11.25 3.55 4.21
N HIS A 50 10.46 4.13 3.30
CA HIS A 50 10.30 5.58 3.18
C HIS A 50 8.98 6.04 3.81
N HIS A 51 9.05 6.97 4.76
CA HIS A 51 7.90 7.70 5.27
C HIS A 51 7.54 8.84 4.32
N SER A 52 6.36 8.75 3.72
CA SER A 52 5.74 9.79 2.89
C SER A 52 4.65 10.53 3.67
N SER A 53 4.09 11.60 3.08
CA SER A 53 2.98 12.38 3.68
C SER A 53 3.27 12.94 5.09
N VAL A 54 4.54 13.14 5.41
CA VAL A 54 5.02 13.75 6.66
C VAL A 54 6.04 14.84 6.36
N THR A 55 6.33 15.67 7.33
CA THR A 55 7.33 16.74 7.21
C THR A 55 8.42 16.58 8.27
N PRO A 56 9.68 16.38 7.87
CA PRO A 56 10.13 16.06 6.50
C PRO A 56 9.83 14.61 6.10
N PRO A 57 9.60 14.30 4.81
CA PRO A 57 9.59 12.93 4.32
C PRO A 57 11.03 12.38 4.22
N GLY A 58 11.19 11.04 4.22
CA GLY A 58 12.53 10.43 4.13
C GLY A 58 12.56 8.97 4.55
N ILE A 59 13.76 8.40 4.61
CA ILE A 59 13.98 7.00 4.95
C ILE A 59 14.05 6.84 6.48
N ALA A 60 13.20 5.95 6.99
CA ALA A 60 13.07 5.68 8.42
C ALA A 60 13.70 4.35 8.85
N GLY A 61 13.86 3.41 7.93
CA GLY A 61 14.37 2.09 8.24
C GLY A 61 14.61 1.23 7.02
N LEU A 62 14.93 -0.03 7.29
CA LEU A 62 15.24 -1.05 6.31
C LEU A 62 14.29 -2.23 6.48
N ALA A 63 13.89 -2.81 5.36
CA ALA A 63 13.11 -4.03 5.29
C ALA A 63 13.70 -4.96 4.24
N ARG A 64 13.19 -6.19 4.16
CA ARG A 64 13.60 -7.19 3.16
C ARG A 64 12.39 -7.91 2.61
N VAL A 65 12.39 -8.22 1.33
CA VAL A 65 11.36 -9.02 0.69
C VAL A 65 11.48 -10.47 1.14
N VAL A 66 10.40 -11.04 1.71
CA VAL A 66 10.36 -12.43 2.17
C VAL A 66 9.41 -13.30 1.37
N ARG A 67 8.43 -12.70 0.69
CA ARG A 67 7.52 -13.40 -0.22
C ARG A 67 7.10 -12.50 -1.37
N THR A 68 6.94 -13.09 -2.55
CA THR A 68 6.50 -12.40 -3.77
C THR A 68 5.19 -12.96 -4.28
N GLN A 69 4.53 -12.25 -5.18
CA GLN A 69 3.28 -12.67 -5.82
C GLN A 69 2.15 -12.98 -4.81
N VAL A 70 2.08 -12.21 -3.73
CA VAL A 70 1.02 -12.31 -2.73
C VAL A 70 -0.21 -11.59 -3.26
N VAL A 71 -1.37 -12.23 -3.22
CA VAL A 71 -2.62 -11.57 -3.61
C VAL A 71 -2.95 -10.47 -2.60
N ASP A 72 -3.19 -9.25 -3.10
CA ASP A 72 -3.62 -8.14 -2.24
C ASP A 72 -5.13 -8.27 -1.95
N GLU A 73 -5.46 -8.86 -0.78
CA GLU A 73 -6.85 -9.12 -0.37
C GLU A 73 -7.71 -7.84 -0.27
N THR A 74 -7.09 -6.66 -0.09
CA THR A 74 -7.83 -5.39 0.02
C THR A 74 -8.58 -5.02 -1.26
N GLN A 75 -8.21 -5.62 -2.41
CA GLN A 75 -8.90 -5.40 -3.68
C GLN A 75 -10.33 -5.95 -3.68
N PHE A 76 -10.64 -6.93 -2.83
CA PHE A 76 -11.96 -7.59 -2.79
C PHE A 76 -12.89 -7.04 -1.72
N ASP A 77 -12.38 -6.22 -0.79
CA ASP A 77 -13.15 -5.66 0.31
C ASP A 77 -13.81 -4.32 -0.09
N PRO A 78 -15.15 -4.28 -0.26
CA PRO A 78 -15.86 -3.04 -0.61
C PRO A 78 -15.72 -1.92 0.45
N ALA A 79 -15.33 -2.25 1.69
CA ALA A 79 -15.07 -1.27 2.74
C ALA A 79 -13.66 -0.70 2.69
N SER A 80 -12.76 -1.33 1.94
CA SER A 80 -11.39 -0.86 1.76
C SER A 80 -11.32 0.33 0.80
N PRO A 81 -10.52 1.37 1.10
CA PRO A 81 -10.22 2.43 0.14
C PRO A 81 -9.45 1.92 -1.09
N TYR A 82 -8.95 0.69 -1.02
CA TYR A 82 -8.21 0.01 -2.09
C TYR A 82 -9.06 -1.04 -2.83
N HIS A 83 -10.38 -1.03 -2.64
CA HIS A 83 -11.28 -1.91 -3.38
C HIS A 83 -11.21 -1.65 -4.89
N ASP A 84 -11.15 -2.74 -5.68
CA ASP A 84 -11.25 -2.65 -7.14
C ASP A 84 -12.43 -3.50 -7.61
N PRO A 85 -13.52 -2.87 -8.10
CA PRO A 85 -14.73 -3.59 -8.49
C PRO A 85 -14.54 -4.51 -9.72
N LYS A 86 -13.39 -4.40 -10.41
CA LYS A 86 -13.05 -5.28 -11.54
C LYS A 86 -12.28 -6.54 -11.11
N ALA A 87 -11.77 -6.55 -9.87
CA ALA A 87 -11.04 -7.70 -9.35
C ALA A 87 -12.01 -8.75 -8.79
N THR A 88 -11.80 -10.00 -9.12
CA THR A 88 -12.51 -11.14 -8.53
C THR A 88 -11.51 -12.12 -7.92
N ARG A 89 -11.96 -13.03 -7.04
CA ARG A 89 -11.07 -14.03 -6.43
C ARG A 89 -10.50 -15.00 -7.46
N GLU A 90 -11.26 -15.23 -8.55
CA GLU A 90 -10.84 -16.08 -9.68
C GLU A 90 -9.86 -15.34 -10.60
N GLN A 91 -9.95 -14.01 -10.66
CA GLN A 91 -9.11 -13.15 -11.49
C GLN A 91 -8.64 -11.93 -10.70
N PRO A 92 -7.70 -12.11 -9.75
CA PRO A 92 -7.13 -11.00 -9.00
C PRO A 92 -6.31 -10.08 -9.92
N ILE A 93 -6.48 -8.79 -9.76
CA ILE A 93 -5.73 -7.77 -10.52
C ILE A 93 -4.47 -7.36 -9.76
N TRP A 94 -4.56 -7.20 -8.43
CA TRP A 94 -3.52 -6.62 -7.61
C TRP A 94 -2.82 -7.70 -6.78
N ASP A 95 -1.52 -7.70 -6.91
CA ASP A 95 -0.59 -8.52 -6.15
C ASP A 95 0.47 -7.62 -5.49
N CYS A 96 1.03 -8.09 -4.40
CA CYS A 96 2.04 -7.39 -3.62
C CYS A 96 3.18 -8.34 -3.23
N VAL A 97 4.09 -7.84 -2.43
CA VAL A 97 5.14 -8.61 -1.76
C VAL A 97 4.92 -8.56 -0.25
N GLU A 98 5.46 -9.53 0.49
CA GLU A 98 5.63 -9.41 1.93
C GLU A 98 7.04 -8.94 2.23
N VAL A 99 7.13 -8.02 3.19
CA VAL A 99 8.40 -7.50 3.66
C VAL A 99 8.58 -7.77 5.15
N GLU A 100 9.79 -8.15 5.54
CA GLU A 100 10.18 -8.27 6.94
C GLU A 100 10.91 -7.03 7.43
N TYR A 101 10.78 -6.74 8.70
CA TYR A 101 11.57 -5.71 9.37
C TYR A 101 13.02 -6.13 9.49
N VAL A 102 13.93 -5.26 9.05
CA VAL A 102 15.38 -5.44 9.22
C VAL A 102 15.91 -4.52 10.32
N ALA A 103 15.71 -3.20 10.16
CA ALA A 103 16.20 -2.22 11.14
C ALA A 103 15.45 -0.89 11.04
N THR A 104 15.33 -0.19 12.16
CA THR A 104 15.08 1.25 12.16
C THR A 104 16.43 1.96 12.09
N LEU A 105 16.59 2.93 11.20
CA LEU A 105 17.82 3.70 11.11
C LEU A 105 18.04 4.52 12.41
N PRO A 106 19.26 4.57 12.97
CA PRO A 106 19.59 5.41 14.12
C PRO A 106 19.23 6.87 13.90
N TYR A 107 19.50 7.36 12.70
CA TYR A 107 19.14 8.73 12.28
C TYR A 107 18.29 8.69 11.03
N PHE A 108 17.17 9.40 11.09
CA PHE A 108 16.26 9.57 9.96
C PHE A 108 16.95 10.29 8.80
N VAL A 109 16.84 9.74 7.59
CA VAL A 109 17.45 10.33 6.40
C VAL A 109 16.38 11.10 5.63
N SER A 110 16.26 12.39 5.93
CA SER A 110 15.29 13.26 5.26
C SER A 110 15.62 13.44 3.79
N MET A 111 14.60 13.80 2.98
CA MET A 111 14.79 14.13 1.57
C MET A 111 15.82 15.25 1.36
N ASP A 112 15.94 16.19 2.30
CA ASP A 112 16.92 17.27 2.20
C ASP A 112 18.36 16.76 2.43
N ARG A 113 18.53 15.83 3.37
CA ARG A 113 19.83 15.14 3.55
C ARG A 113 20.20 14.34 2.31
N MET A 114 19.23 13.66 1.71
CA MET A 114 19.46 12.90 0.48
C MET A 114 19.84 13.82 -0.69
N ARG A 115 19.21 14.97 -0.82
CA ARG A 115 19.56 15.97 -1.86
C ARG A 115 20.95 16.59 -1.67
N ALA A 116 21.40 16.69 -0.43
CA ALA A 116 22.73 17.21 -0.12
C ALA A 116 23.86 16.19 -0.36
N GLU A 117 23.54 14.91 -0.60
CA GLU A 117 24.49 13.84 -0.86
C GLU A 117 24.72 13.65 -2.37
N PRO A 118 25.89 14.00 -2.93
CA PRO A 118 26.12 13.92 -4.37
C PRO A 118 25.95 12.52 -4.97
N ARG A 119 26.22 11.45 -4.20
CA ARG A 119 26.03 10.05 -4.64
C ARG A 119 24.57 9.69 -4.91
N LEU A 120 23.61 10.50 -4.42
CA LEU A 120 22.19 10.28 -4.56
C LEU A 120 21.54 11.20 -5.60
N ALA A 121 22.31 12.04 -6.32
CA ALA A 121 21.78 13.03 -7.24
C ALA A 121 20.83 12.45 -8.30
N GLU A 122 21.09 11.23 -8.77
CA GLU A 122 20.30 10.54 -9.79
C GLU A 122 19.20 9.64 -9.20
N MET A 123 19.08 9.57 -7.89
CA MET A 123 18.11 8.69 -7.24
C MET A 123 16.67 9.07 -7.64
N ILE A 124 15.90 8.11 -8.13
CA ILE A 124 14.57 8.34 -8.72
C ILE A 124 13.64 9.13 -7.80
N VAL A 125 13.67 8.86 -6.49
CA VAL A 125 12.81 9.54 -5.51
C VAL A 125 13.09 11.05 -5.43
N LEU A 126 14.29 11.49 -5.77
CA LEU A 126 14.70 12.91 -5.79
C LEU A 126 14.32 13.60 -7.10
N GLN A 127 14.02 12.82 -8.15
CA GLN A 127 13.61 13.33 -9.45
C GLN A 127 12.10 13.59 -9.49
N GLY A 128 11.66 14.67 -10.12
CA GLY A 128 10.27 15.13 -10.09
C GLY A 128 9.20 14.07 -10.43
N ARG A 129 9.49 13.16 -11.37
CA ARG A 129 8.58 12.06 -11.74
C ARG A 129 8.55 10.95 -10.69
N GLY A 130 9.67 10.68 -10.00
CA GLY A 130 9.80 9.66 -8.96
C GLY A 130 9.04 9.99 -7.69
N MET A 131 8.72 11.25 -7.45
CA MET A 131 7.98 11.66 -6.24
C MET A 131 6.60 11.01 -6.13
N ARG A 132 5.95 10.68 -7.25
CA ARG A 132 4.60 10.08 -7.29
C ARG A 132 4.60 8.54 -7.27
N LEU A 133 5.75 7.91 -7.48
CA LEU A 133 5.85 6.45 -7.55
C LEU A 133 6.11 5.89 -6.15
N SER A 134 5.24 5.01 -5.67
CA SER A 134 5.31 4.45 -4.31
C SER A 134 6.33 3.32 -4.17
N VAL A 135 6.68 2.64 -5.26
CA VAL A 135 7.68 1.58 -5.30
C VAL A 135 8.65 1.88 -6.42
N GLN A 136 9.95 1.92 -6.13
CA GLN A 136 10.99 2.35 -7.06
C GLN A 136 12.22 1.48 -6.94
N PRO A 137 12.93 1.19 -8.06
CA PRO A 137 14.24 0.59 -7.99
C PRO A 137 15.27 1.59 -7.42
N VAL A 138 16.27 1.05 -6.77
CA VAL A 138 17.41 1.76 -6.18
C VAL A 138 18.67 1.02 -6.61
N THR A 139 19.73 1.73 -6.95
CA THR A 139 21.03 1.10 -7.20
C THR A 139 21.69 0.69 -5.89
N GLU A 140 22.61 -0.25 -5.95
CA GLU A 140 23.38 -0.66 -4.76
C GLU A 140 24.15 0.51 -4.15
N ALA A 141 24.74 1.36 -4.98
CA ALA A 141 25.49 2.53 -4.54
C ALA A 141 24.59 3.53 -3.79
N GLU A 142 23.40 3.81 -4.31
CA GLU A 142 22.40 4.67 -3.65
C GLU A 142 21.91 4.05 -2.33
N TYR A 143 21.60 2.75 -2.33
CA TYR A 143 21.19 2.05 -1.11
C TYR A 143 22.24 2.18 -0.01
N ARG A 144 23.50 1.88 -0.32
CA ARG A 144 24.61 1.98 0.63
C ARG A 144 24.82 3.41 1.13
N ALA A 145 24.76 4.40 0.25
CA ALA A 145 24.88 5.81 0.64
C ALA A 145 23.77 6.23 1.61
N VAL A 146 22.51 5.80 1.38
CA VAL A 146 21.42 6.07 2.31
C VAL A 146 21.62 5.38 3.65
N VAL A 147 22.05 4.12 3.66
CA VAL A 147 22.35 3.40 4.91
C VAL A 147 23.45 4.09 5.70
N GLU A 148 24.54 4.51 5.05
CA GLU A 148 25.61 5.29 5.68
C GLU A 148 25.09 6.59 6.31
N LEU A 149 24.31 7.37 5.56
CA LEU A 149 23.67 8.58 6.09
C LEU A 149 22.80 8.29 7.31
N GLY A 150 22.15 7.15 7.35
CA GLY A 150 21.34 6.71 8.49
C GLY A 150 22.15 6.35 9.74
N GLN A 151 23.48 6.14 9.63
CA GLN A 151 24.39 5.89 10.75
C GLN A 151 25.07 7.16 11.26
N ILE A 152 25.03 8.24 10.50
CA ILE A 152 25.73 9.50 10.82
C ILE A 152 24.72 10.49 11.42
N GLU A 153 25.05 11.07 12.56
CA GLU A 153 24.24 12.12 13.17
C GLU A 153 24.10 13.31 12.21
N PRO A 154 22.88 13.80 11.97
CA PRO A 154 22.68 14.97 11.13
C PRO A 154 23.29 16.22 11.77
N PRO A 155 23.75 17.19 10.96
CA PRO A 155 24.30 18.44 11.49
C PRO A 155 23.26 19.18 12.33
N PRO A 156 23.68 20.00 13.31
CA PRO A 156 22.79 20.80 14.13
C PRO A 156 21.86 21.66 13.26
N GLY A 157 20.55 21.62 13.57
CA GLY A 157 19.52 22.34 12.79
C GLY A 157 18.87 21.54 11.65
N ALA A 158 19.38 20.34 11.34
CA ALA A 158 18.68 19.46 10.40
C ALA A 158 17.28 19.10 10.92
N PRO A 159 16.26 19.02 10.06
CA PRO A 159 14.91 18.63 10.46
C PRO A 159 14.93 17.24 11.12
N LYS A 160 14.48 17.18 12.38
CA LYS A 160 14.28 15.89 13.05
C LYS A 160 13.06 15.20 12.42
N ALA A 161 13.10 13.87 12.33
CA ALA A 161 11.93 13.11 11.95
C ALA A 161 10.74 13.57 12.78
N ALA A 162 9.60 13.83 12.14
CA ALA A 162 8.37 14.04 12.86
C ALA A 162 8.17 12.82 13.76
N ARG A 163 8.22 13.01 15.08
CA ARG A 163 7.81 11.97 16.01
C ARG A 163 6.40 11.59 15.59
N ALA A 164 6.18 10.34 15.23
CA ALA A 164 4.85 9.80 15.06
C ALA A 164 4.07 10.19 16.32
N ALA A 165 3.15 11.12 16.18
CA ALA A 165 2.32 11.56 17.29
C ALA A 165 1.54 10.31 17.70
N LYS A 166 1.80 9.81 18.91
CA LYS A 166 1.01 8.79 19.56
C LYS A 166 -0.41 9.34 19.75
N ARG A 167 -1.21 9.29 18.71
CA ARG A 167 -2.66 9.28 18.82
C ARG A 167 -3.12 7.84 18.62
N ALA A 168 -2.95 7.05 19.67
CA ALA A 168 -3.72 5.84 19.87
C ALA A 168 -5.19 6.23 20.10
N THR A 169 -5.89 6.53 19.03
CA THR A 169 -7.32 6.34 18.98
C THR A 169 -7.54 4.96 18.36
N VAL A 170 -7.47 3.96 19.24
CA VAL A 170 -8.08 2.66 18.98
C VAL A 170 -9.57 2.94 18.69
N ARG A 171 -9.91 3.12 17.45
CA ARG A 171 -11.27 2.99 16.99
C ARG A 171 -11.57 1.49 17.05
N LYS A 172 -12.10 1.02 18.20
CA LYS A 172 -12.77 -0.25 18.31
C LYS A 172 -13.76 -0.32 17.16
N MET A 173 -13.46 -1.10 16.15
CA MET A 173 -14.46 -1.54 15.18
C MET A 173 -15.42 -2.41 15.95
N GLY A 174 -16.58 -1.81 16.30
CA GLY A 174 -17.65 -2.49 17.00
C GLY A 174 -18.16 -3.65 16.15
N ALA A 175 -18.20 -4.83 16.76
CA ALA A 175 -18.91 -5.97 16.23
C ALA A 175 -20.35 -5.56 15.82
N PRO A 176 -20.88 -6.09 14.70
CA PRO A 176 -22.24 -5.78 14.30
C PRO A 176 -23.21 -6.27 15.36
N ARG A 177 -23.91 -5.33 16.02
CA ARG A 177 -25.04 -5.65 16.90
C ARG A 177 -26.12 -6.31 16.03
N ALA A 178 -26.45 -7.54 16.34
CA ALA A 178 -27.61 -8.24 15.85
C ALA A 178 -28.87 -7.36 16.11
N ARG A 179 -29.44 -6.80 15.06
CA ARG A 179 -30.76 -6.14 15.14
C ARG A 179 -31.82 -7.22 15.17
N GLY A 180 -32.55 -7.23 16.29
CA GLY A 180 -33.68 -8.09 16.52
C GLY A 180 -34.71 -8.00 15.39
N THR A 181 -35.15 -9.16 14.96
CA THR A 181 -36.23 -9.36 14.00
C THR A 181 -37.55 -8.84 14.60
N LYS A 182 -38.00 -7.68 14.16
CA LYS A 182 -39.40 -7.33 14.29
C LYS A 182 -40.14 -7.94 13.08
N ARG A 183 -40.90 -8.98 13.38
CA ARG A 183 -41.90 -9.63 12.52
C ARG A 183 -43.00 -8.60 12.18
N VAL A 184 -43.01 -8.12 10.94
CA VAL A 184 -44.15 -7.40 10.40
C VAL A 184 -44.79 -8.30 9.34
N ALA A 185 -45.98 -8.79 9.68
CA ALA A 185 -46.87 -9.45 8.73
C ALA A 185 -47.22 -8.48 7.61
N ARG A 186 -47.02 -8.89 6.37
CA ARG A 186 -47.51 -8.15 5.22
C ARG A 186 -48.19 -9.09 4.22
N GLU A 187 -49.43 -8.84 4.12
CA GLU A 187 -50.47 -9.25 3.22
C GLU A 187 -50.04 -9.63 1.78
N ALA A 188 -50.49 -10.77 1.32
CA ALA A 188 -50.31 -11.29 -0.02
C ALA A 188 -51.06 -10.42 -1.04
N LYS A 189 -50.36 -9.75 -1.94
CA LYS A 189 -50.93 -9.19 -3.17
C LYS A 189 -50.70 -10.13 -4.34
N ARG A 190 -51.84 -10.48 -5.03
CA ARG A 190 -51.94 -11.32 -6.22
C ARG A 190 -51.06 -10.79 -7.38
N PRO A 191 -50.46 -11.67 -8.20
CA PRO A 191 -49.79 -11.26 -9.41
C PRO A 191 -50.76 -10.83 -10.54
N PRO A 192 -50.35 -9.89 -11.40
CA PRO A 192 -51.18 -9.47 -12.55
C PRO A 192 -51.15 -10.51 -13.69
N ALA A 193 -52.28 -10.56 -14.41
CA ALA A 193 -52.54 -11.50 -15.49
C ALA A 193 -51.66 -11.32 -16.73
N ARG A 194 -51.27 -12.43 -17.35
CA ARG A 194 -50.53 -12.55 -18.63
C ARG A 194 -51.33 -11.92 -19.80
N PRO A 195 -50.72 -11.15 -20.69
CA PRO A 195 -51.37 -10.71 -21.92
C PRO A 195 -51.43 -11.84 -22.95
N LYS A 196 -52.58 -11.92 -23.64
CA LYS A 196 -52.92 -12.92 -24.67
C LYS A 196 -52.08 -12.70 -25.94
N ALA A 197 -51.59 -13.79 -26.51
CA ALA A 197 -50.86 -13.82 -27.79
C ALA A 197 -51.79 -13.49 -28.96
N LYS A 198 -51.30 -12.66 -29.90
CA LYS A 198 -51.94 -12.36 -31.18
C LYS A 198 -51.65 -13.49 -32.19
N PRO A 199 -52.61 -13.87 -33.06
CA PRO A 199 -52.44 -14.94 -34.05
C PRO A 199 -51.54 -14.48 -35.23
N LYS A 200 -50.66 -15.36 -35.69
CA LYS A 200 -49.87 -15.21 -36.92
C LYS A 200 -50.76 -15.27 -38.15
N ARG A 201 -50.74 -14.24 -38.99
CA ARG A 201 -51.31 -14.26 -40.35
C ARG A 201 -50.44 -15.12 -41.26
N ALA A 202 -51.07 -16.10 -41.88
CA ALA A 202 -50.54 -16.84 -43.00
C ALA A 202 -50.36 -15.92 -44.22
N ARG A 203 -49.25 -16.03 -44.92
CA ARG A 203 -49.10 -15.55 -46.29
C ARG A 203 -48.94 -16.76 -47.18
N SER A 204 -49.92 -16.87 -48.06
CA SER A 204 -49.90 -17.77 -49.26
C SER A 204 -49.17 -17.06 -50.43
N ARG A 205 -48.49 -17.90 -51.18
CA ARG A 205 -47.82 -17.78 -52.47
C ARG A 205 -46.36 -17.45 -52.45
#